data_f7aac76bb6710d63fa1ae7bd3c7e5748
#
_entry.id   f7aac76bb6710d63fa1ae7bd3c7e5748
#
_cell.length_a   1.000
_cell.length_b   1.000
_cell.length_c   1.000
_cell.angle_alpha   90.00
_cell.angle_beta   90.00
_cell.angle_gamma   90.00
#
_symmetry.space_group_name_H-M   'P 1'
#
loop_
_entity.id
_entity.type
_entity.pdbx_description
1 polymer ?
#
loop_
_entity_poly.entity_id
_entity_poly.type
_entity_poly.pdbx_seq_one_letter_code
_entity_poly.pdbx_strand_id
1 'polypeptide(L)'
;MNNEKVLVRHVHSFALEELNEDFSWLMGELLEDLQDPTKLKKERYLPLMEGLAAESKRVTETAQKIFPHGDRVAQAIKEFPADFERAVGHWHQQVMRLHREFHQFARIVSTRESEQKRRARERAYRELTTDREKAFVLSYFAEAGLLPSYQFPIDTFALDPGVADTPTLRRPAWIALFEFAPGNMVYANGHKLKSIRAFFEGGARGPGAERGADQSGRVEPYCFCNRCGFATRSNRNECPHCGKPISKREEVALIDSYEAEENTQITSAEDSRQRLTFKREEHLLDEREGEVTLFHYEFV
;
A
#
# COMPACT_ATOMS: atom_id res chain seq x y z
N MET A 1 -10.93 1.70 -23.42
CA MET A 1 -10.15 1.85 -22.19
C MET A 1 -9.38 0.55 -21.97
N ASN A 2 -8.09 0.53 -22.29
CA ASN A 2 -7.24 -0.63 -22.02
C ASN A 2 -6.50 -0.38 -20.72
N ASN A 3 -7.19 -0.55 -19.57
CA ASN A 3 -6.50 -0.53 -18.29
C ASN A 3 -5.94 -1.91 -18.01
N GLU A 4 -4.65 -2.09 -18.26
CA GLU A 4 -3.94 -3.35 -18.11
C GLU A 4 -4.05 -3.90 -16.68
N LYS A 5 -4.00 -3.05 -15.65
CA LYS A 5 -4.15 -3.45 -14.25
C LYS A 5 -5.54 -4.06 -13.98
N VAL A 6 -6.58 -3.54 -14.62
CA VAL A 6 -7.94 -4.09 -14.50
C VAL A 6 -8.01 -5.46 -15.16
N LEU A 7 -7.44 -5.61 -16.36
CA LEU A 7 -7.36 -6.90 -17.04
C LEU A 7 -6.66 -7.96 -16.19
N VAL A 8 -5.47 -7.64 -15.66
CA VAL A 8 -4.68 -8.57 -14.84
C VAL A 8 -5.49 -9.05 -13.63
N ARG A 9 -6.15 -8.15 -12.90
CA ARG A 9 -6.97 -8.49 -11.74
C ARG A 9 -8.14 -9.42 -12.10
N HIS A 10 -8.80 -9.18 -13.23
CA HIS A 10 -9.87 -10.05 -13.70
C HIS A 10 -9.35 -11.42 -14.13
N VAL A 11 -8.18 -11.49 -14.76
CA VAL A 11 -7.51 -12.74 -15.10
C VAL A 11 -7.13 -13.52 -13.84
N HIS A 12 -6.63 -12.85 -12.78
CA HIS A 12 -6.35 -13.49 -11.51
C HIS A 12 -7.63 -14.05 -10.86
N SER A 13 -8.73 -13.28 -10.84
CA SER A 13 -10.01 -13.74 -10.31
C SER A 13 -10.53 -14.96 -11.07
N PHE A 14 -10.45 -14.92 -12.40
CA PHE A 14 -10.82 -16.04 -13.25
C PHE A 14 -9.97 -17.29 -12.98
N ALA A 15 -8.65 -17.13 -12.80
CA ALA A 15 -7.75 -18.24 -12.49
C ALA A 15 -8.10 -18.91 -11.15
N LEU A 16 -8.48 -18.13 -10.13
CA LEU A 16 -8.93 -18.66 -8.85
C LEU A 16 -10.25 -19.42 -8.98
N GLU A 17 -11.21 -18.90 -9.78
CA GLU A 17 -12.48 -19.57 -10.03
C GLU A 17 -12.30 -20.90 -10.75
N GLU A 18 -11.41 -20.95 -11.76
CA GLU A 18 -11.12 -22.18 -12.51
C GLU A 18 -10.48 -23.28 -11.65
N LEU A 19 -9.75 -22.91 -10.58
CA LEU A 19 -9.15 -23.84 -9.64
C LEU A 19 -10.12 -24.30 -8.57
N ASN A 20 -11.28 -23.64 -8.44
CA ASN A 20 -12.36 -23.96 -7.48
C ASN A 20 -11.86 -24.09 -6.02
N GLU A 21 -10.93 -23.20 -5.63
CA GLU A 21 -10.38 -23.18 -4.28
C GLU A 21 -11.30 -22.45 -3.30
N ASP A 22 -11.32 -22.91 -2.04
CA ASP A 22 -12.09 -22.27 -0.98
C ASP A 22 -11.32 -21.11 -0.36
N PHE A 23 -11.84 -19.90 -0.50
CA PHE A 23 -11.32 -18.66 0.06
C PHE A 23 -12.16 -18.15 1.26
N SER A 24 -12.90 -19.01 1.94
CA SER A 24 -13.74 -18.65 3.09
C SER A 24 -12.96 -18.45 4.40
N TRP A 25 -11.69 -18.10 4.35
CA TRP A 25 -10.80 -17.96 5.49
C TRP A 25 -10.30 -16.52 5.71
N LEU A 26 -9.75 -16.29 6.90
CA LEU A 26 -9.19 -14.99 7.28
C LEU A 26 -7.66 -14.97 7.11
N MET A 27 -7.10 -13.84 6.76
CA MET A 27 -5.65 -13.67 6.58
C MET A 27 -4.84 -14.14 7.80
N GLY A 28 -5.36 -13.99 9.02
CA GLY A 28 -4.70 -14.48 10.23
C GLY A 28 -4.56 -16.00 10.31
N GLU A 29 -5.34 -16.76 9.55
CA GLU A 29 -5.18 -18.22 9.47
C GLU A 29 -3.90 -18.65 8.74
N LEU A 30 -3.24 -17.71 8.04
CA LEU A 30 -1.90 -17.91 7.48
C LEU A 30 -0.78 -17.91 8.53
N LEU A 31 -1.05 -17.49 9.78
CA LEU A 31 -0.07 -17.53 10.86
C LEU A 31 -0.13 -18.87 11.59
N GLU A 32 1.03 -19.40 11.96
CA GLU A 32 1.09 -20.56 12.85
C GLU A 32 0.54 -20.23 14.24
N ASP A 33 0.86 -19.03 14.73
CA ASP A 33 0.39 -18.51 16.01
C ASP A 33 0.10 -17.00 15.88
N LEU A 34 -1.10 -16.59 16.28
CA LEU A 34 -1.47 -15.17 16.36
C LEU A 34 -0.70 -14.40 17.44
N GLN A 35 -0.13 -15.09 18.43
CA GLN A 35 0.70 -14.46 19.46
C GLN A 35 2.17 -14.32 19.02
N ASP A 36 2.61 -15.15 18.07
CA ASP A 36 3.94 -15.07 17.46
C ASP A 36 3.82 -15.14 15.93
N PRO A 37 3.60 -14.01 15.27
CA PRO A 37 3.36 -13.96 13.83
C PRO A 37 4.64 -14.12 12.98
N THR A 38 5.71 -14.69 13.52
CA THR A 38 6.98 -14.86 12.80
C THR A 38 6.92 -15.92 11.71
N LYS A 39 5.99 -16.89 11.84
CA LYS A 39 5.89 -18.04 10.94
C LYS A 39 4.57 -18.09 10.21
N LEU A 40 4.66 -18.40 8.92
CA LEU A 40 3.52 -18.60 8.04
C LEU A 40 3.23 -20.07 7.79
N LYS A 41 1.95 -20.45 7.81
CA LYS A 41 1.43 -21.75 7.35
C LYS A 41 1.38 -21.77 5.83
N LYS A 42 2.50 -22.05 5.20
CA LYS A 42 2.58 -22.10 3.72
C LYS A 42 1.69 -23.19 3.13
N GLU A 43 1.45 -24.28 3.86
CA GLU A 43 0.56 -25.36 3.47
C GLU A 43 -0.88 -24.91 3.20
N ARG A 44 -1.27 -23.71 3.69
CA ARG A 44 -2.62 -23.15 3.46
C ARG A 44 -2.82 -22.68 2.01
N TYR A 45 -1.77 -22.21 1.34
CA TYR A 45 -1.86 -21.70 -0.03
C TYR A 45 -0.94 -22.38 -1.05
N LEU A 46 -0.01 -23.22 -0.61
CA LEU A 46 0.84 -24.01 -1.52
C LEU A 46 0.04 -24.85 -2.50
N PRO A 47 -1.04 -25.58 -2.08
CA PRO A 47 -1.84 -26.37 -3.02
C PRO A 47 -2.44 -25.50 -4.14
N LEU A 48 -2.85 -24.27 -3.85
CA LEU A 48 -3.32 -23.33 -4.84
C LEU A 48 -2.22 -23.00 -5.87
N MET A 49 -0.98 -22.75 -5.40
CA MET A 49 0.14 -22.42 -6.29
C MET A 49 0.53 -23.62 -7.13
N GLU A 50 0.52 -24.82 -6.56
CA GLU A 50 0.79 -26.08 -7.27
C GLU A 50 -0.32 -26.37 -8.29
N GLY A 51 -1.58 -26.19 -7.94
CA GLY A 51 -2.73 -26.34 -8.83
C GLY A 51 -2.65 -25.38 -10.00
N LEU A 52 -2.33 -24.11 -9.73
CA LEU A 52 -2.17 -23.10 -10.78
C LEU A 52 -1.00 -23.47 -11.73
N ALA A 53 0.11 -23.94 -11.20
CA ALA A 53 1.24 -24.37 -12.02
C ALA A 53 0.89 -25.58 -12.90
N ALA A 54 0.21 -26.58 -12.32
CA ALA A 54 -0.22 -27.79 -13.01
C ALA A 54 -1.23 -27.51 -14.14
N GLU A 55 -2.19 -26.61 -13.88
CA GLU A 55 -3.28 -26.30 -14.82
C GLU A 55 -3.07 -25.02 -15.63
N SER A 56 -1.92 -24.40 -15.50
CA SER A 56 -1.60 -23.10 -16.13
C SER A 56 -1.95 -23.04 -17.63
N LYS A 57 -1.67 -24.10 -18.38
CA LYS A 57 -1.98 -24.17 -19.82
C LYS A 57 -3.48 -24.16 -20.07
N ARG A 58 -4.28 -24.98 -19.36
CA ARG A 58 -5.72 -25.04 -19.48
C ARG A 58 -6.37 -23.71 -19.11
N VAL A 59 -5.98 -23.15 -17.98
CA VAL A 59 -6.47 -21.86 -17.49
C VAL A 59 -6.15 -20.75 -18.50
N THR A 60 -4.94 -20.73 -19.06
CA THR A 60 -4.53 -19.74 -20.06
C THR A 60 -5.36 -19.87 -21.36
N GLU A 61 -5.53 -21.07 -21.89
CA GLU A 61 -6.32 -21.30 -23.10
C GLU A 61 -7.78 -20.89 -22.93
N THR A 62 -8.35 -21.13 -21.75
CA THR A 62 -9.72 -20.74 -21.44
C THR A 62 -9.84 -19.23 -21.24
N ALA A 63 -8.95 -18.62 -20.51
CA ALA A 63 -8.91 -17.17 -20.29
C ALA A 63 -8.73 -16.39 -21.60
N GLN A 64 -7.88 -16.85 -22.51
CA GLN A 64 -7.66 -16.21 -23.81
C GLN A 64 -8.90 -16.19 -24.72
N LYS A 65 -9.87 -17.09 -24.48
CA LYS A 65 -11.15 -17.06 -25.20
C LYS A 65 -12.11 -16.00 -24.67
N ILE A 66 -11.92 -15.57 -23.43
CA ILE A 66 -12.81 -14.66 -22.71
C ILE A 66 -12.26 -13.24 -22.70
N PHE A 67 -10.97 -13.10 -22.46
CA PHE A 67 -10.32 -11.79 -22.30
C PHE A 67 -9.59 -11.36 -23.58
N PRO A 68 -9.61 -10.06 -23.92
CA PRO A 68 -8.78 -9.51 -25.00
C PRO A 68 -7.29 -9.55 -24.62
N HIS A 69 -6.42 -9.39 -25.61
CA HIS A 69 -4.97 -9.33 -25.44
C HIS A 69 -4.33 -10.63 -24.91
N GLY A 70 -4.48 -11.72 -25.65
CA GLY A 70 -4.07 -13.07 -25.28
C GLY A 70 -2.65 -13.21 -24.70
N ASP A 71 -1.65 -12.47 -25.21
CA ASP A 71 -0.27 -12.49 -24.67
C ASP A 71 -0.20 -11.93 -23.24
N ARG A 72 -0.96 -10.86 -22.97
CA ARG A 72 -1.06 -10.27 -21.63
C ARG A 72 -1.78 -11.18 -20.65
N VAL A 73 -2.81 -11.88 -21.12
CA VAL A 73 -3.52 -12.89 -20.32
C VAL A 73 -2.58 -14.01 -19.91
N ALA A 74 -1.80 -14.54 -20.87
CA ALA A 74 -0.82 -15.60 -20.59
C ALA A 74 0.26 -15.13 -19.61
N GLN A 75 0.73 -13.90 -19.75
CA GLN A 75 1.69 -13.31 -18.83
C GLN A 75 1.11 -13.14 -17.43
N ALA A 76 -0.11 -12.63 -17.30
CA ALA A 76 -0.79 -12.44 -16.00
C ALA A 76 -0.94 -13.77 -15.25
N ILE A 77 -1.34 -14.84 -15.93
CA ILE A 77 -1.45 -16.17 -15.31
C ILE A 77 -0.07 -16.69 -14.87
N LYS A 78 0.96 -16.49 -15.66
CA LYS A 78 2.33 -16.88 -15.32
C LYS A 78 2.89 -16.11 -14.12
N GLU A 79 2.57 -14.83 -13.99
CA GLU A 79 3.05 -13.96 -12.92
C GLU A 79 2.21 -14.08 -11.64
N PHE A 80 1.00 -14.62 -11.73
CA PHE A 80 0.06 -14.69 -10.61
C PHE A 80 0.66 -15.32 -9.34
N PRO A 81 1.41 -16.44 -9.35
CA PRO A 81 2.02 -16.97 -8.14
C PRO A 81 2.96 -15.99 -7.45
N ALA A 82 3.77 -15.26 -8.22
CA ALA A 82 4.68 -14.26 -7.67
C ALA A 82 3.94 -13.04 -7.11
N ASP A 83 2.86 -12.61 -7.74
CA ASP A 83 2.02 -11.52 -7.27
C ASP A 83 1.27 -11.90 -6.00
N PHE A 84 0.79 -13.14 -5.91
CA PHE A 84 0.16 -13.69 -4.71
C PHE A 84 1.14 -13.72 -3.54
N GLU A 85 2.33 -14.29 -3.73
CA GLU A 85 3.36 -14.33 -2.68
C GLU A 85 3.80 -12.94 -2.25
N ARG A 86 3.86 -11.97 -3.18
CA ARG A 86 4.15 -10.57 -2.86
C ARG A 86 3.06 -9.95 -2.00
N ALA A 87 1.79 -10.20 -2.32
CA ALA A 87 0.67 -9.69 -1.52
C ALA A 87 0.66 -10.29 -0.11
N VAL A 88 0.86 -11.60 0.03
CA VAL A 88 0.99 -12.28 1.33
C VAL A 88 2.22 -11.78 2.10
N GLY A 89 3.35 -11.61 1.42
CA GLY A 89 4.58 -11.09 2.03
C GLY A 89 4.41 -9.66 2.56
N HIS A 90 3.75 -8.79 1.80
CA HIS A 90 3.43 -7.43 2.23
C HIS A 90 2.51 -7.42 3.46
N TRP A 91 1.44 -8.22 3.44
CA TRP A 91 0.58 -8.41 4.61
C TRP A 91 1.37 -8.87 5.84
N HIS A 92 2.19 -9.90 5.69
CA HIS A 92 2.98 -10.45 6.78
C HIS A 92 3.94 -9.41 7.38
N GLN A 93 4.58 -8.59 6.54
CA GLN A 93 5.42 -7.48 7.01
C GLN A 93 4.63 -6.45 7.82
N GLN A 94 3.41 -6.12 7.41
CA GLN A 94 2.54 -5.20 8.16
C GLN A 94 2.15 -5.78 9.51
N VAL A 95 1.75 -7.06 9.56
CA VAL A 95 1.41 -7.78 10.79
C VAL A 95 2.61 -7.81 11.75
N MET A 96 3.79 -8.17 11.25
CA MET A 96 5.03 -8.19 12.03
C MET A 96 5.41 -6.82 12.59
N ARG A 97 5.15 -5.76 11.83
CA ARG A 97 5.36 -4.40 12.28
C ARG A 97 4.44 -4.08 13.46
N LEU A 98 3.13 -4.26 13.28
CA LEU A 98 2.14 -3.94 14.32
C LEU A 98 2.38 -4.75 15.60
N HIS A 99 2.74 -6.02 15.48
CA HIS A 99 3.09 -6.86 16.62
C HIS A 99 4.31 -6.32 17.38
N ARG A 100 5.37 -5.91 16.69
CA ARG A 100 6.55 -5.30 17.32
C ARG A 100 6.20 -4.00 18.01
N GLU A 101 5.46 -3.12 17.36
CA GLU A 101 5.01 -1.84 17.92
C GLU A 101 4.15 -2.05 19.18
N PHE A 102 3.21 -2.99 19.13
CA PHE A 102 2.39 -3.36 20.29
C PHE A 102 3.25 -3.76 21.51
N HIS A 103 4.24 -4.64 21.31
CA HIS A 103 5.14 -5.07 22.40
C HIS A 103 6.08 -3.97 22.88
N GLN A 104 6.50 -3.05 22.03
CA GLN A 104 7.29 -1.88 22.44
C GLN A 104 6.50 -0.98 23.38
N PHE A 105 5.24 -0.65 23.03
CA PHE A 105 4.38 0.16 23.90
C PHE A 105 4.03 -0.56 25.21
N ALA A 106 3.96 -1.87 25.23
CA ALA A 106 3.74 -2.66 26.45
C ALA A 106 4.91 -2.58 27.45
N ARG A 107 6.13 -2.27 26.97
CA ARG A 107 7.33 -2.14 27.83
C ARG A 107 7.56 -0.74 28.38
N ILE A 108 6.90 0.27 27.83
CA ILE A 108 7.02 1.66 28.28
C ILE A 108 6.18 1.83 29.54
N VAL A 109 6.65 2.65 30.51
CA VAL A 109 5.89 3.00 31.70
C VAL A 109 4.49 3.46 31.30
N SER A 110 3.46 2.84 31.92
CA SER A 110 2.06 3.05 31.57
C SER A 110 1.66 4.51 31.75
N THR A 111 1.67 5.24 30.66
CA THR A 111 1.04 6.57 30.55
C THR A 111 -0.26 6.42 29.77
N ARG A 112 -1.20 7.35 29.96
CA ARG A 112 -2.45 7.37 29.19
C ARG A 112 -2.19 7.32 27.68
N GLU A 113 -1.17 8.02 27.23
CA GLU A 113 -0.77 8.06 25.83
C GLU A 113 -0.22 6.71 25.33
N SER A 114 0.64 6.05 26.12
CA SER A 114 1.19 4.73 25.74
C SER A 114 0.10 3.66 25.66
N GLU A 115 -0.90 3.72 26.56
CA GLU A 115 -2.05 2.82 26.53
C GLU A 115 -2.94 3.04 25.32
N GLN A 116 -3.19 4.30 24.93
CA GLN A 116 -3.95 4.61 23.71
C GLN A 116 -3.24 4.10 22.46
N LYS A 117 -1.93 4.35 22.34
CA LYS A 117 -1.12 3.84 21.23
C LYS A 117 -1.13 2.30 21.19
N ARG A 118 -0.99 1.63 22.32
CA ARG A 118 -1.07 0.18 22.42
C ARG A 118 -2.42 -0.36 21.92
N ARG A 119 -3.54 0.22 22.38
CA ARG A 119 -4.90 -0.18 21.95
C ARG A 119 -5.11 0.05 20.45
N ALA A 120 -4.59 1.14 19.90
CA ALA A 120 -4.67 1.42 18.47
C ALA A 120 -3.92 0.33 17.64
N ARG A 121 -2.73 -0.07 18.09
CA ARG A 121 -1.96 -1.15 17.44
C ARG A 121 -2.64 -2.51 17.54
N GLU A 122 -3.22 -2.81 18.69
CA GLU A 122 -4.00 -4.04 18.89
C GLU A 122 -5.22 -4.09 17.97
N ARG A 123 -5.92 -2.96 17.81
CA ARG A 123 -7.03 -2.87 16.86
C ARG A 123 -6.54 -3.09 15.42
N ALA A 124 -5.51 -2.36 14.97
CA ALA A 124 -4.96 -2.51 13.64
C ALA A 124 -4.47 -3.94 13.37
N TYR A 125 -3.88 -4.60 14.37
CA TYR A 125 -3.48 -6.00 14.27
C TYR A 125 -4.69 -6.91 14.06
N ARG A 126 -5.77 -6.73 14.82
CA ARG A 126 -7.01 -7.51 14.66
C ARG A 126 -7.67 -7.25 13.31
N GLU A 127 -7.68 -6.01 12.84
CA GLU A 127 -8.21 -5.66 11.51
C GLU A 127 -7.48 -6.38 10.38
N LEU A 128 -6.19 -6.65 10.52
CA LEU A 128 -5.41 -7.39 9.53
C LEU A 128 -5.46 -8.92 9.69
N THR A 129 -5.86 -9.44 10.85
CA THR A 129 -5.72 -10.87 11.14
C THR A 129 -7.05 -11.59 11.40
N THR A 130 -7.94 -10.99 12.18
CA THR A 130 -9.14 -11.67 12.71
C THR A 130 -10.46 -10.97 12.48
N ASP A 131 -10.45 -9.74 11.98
CA ASP A 131 -11.68 -9.04 11.64
C ASP A 131 -12.36 -9.70 10.45
N ARG A 132 -13.64 -10.05 10.60
CA ARG A 132 -14.36 -10.83 9.57
C ARG A 132 -14.58 -10.09 8.26
N GLU A 133 -14.57 -8.76 8.26
CA GLU A 133 -14.75 -7.96 7.05
C GLU A 133 -13.42 -7.58 6.43
N LYS A 134 -12.47 -7.08 7.25
CA LYS A 134 -11.21 -6.52 6.79
C LYS A 134 -10.12 -7.57 6.58
N ALA A 135 -10.06 -8.58 7.47
CA ALA A 135 -9.11 -9.68 7.36
C ALA A 135 -9.62 -10.83 6.47
N PHE A 136 -10.81 -10.73 5.90
CA PHE A 136 -11.28 -11.72 4.94
C PHE A 136 -10.38 -11.72 3.71
N VAL A 137 -9.90 -12.90 3.32
CA VAL A 137 -8.83 -13.05 2.32
C VAL A 137 -9.13 -12.37 0.99
N LEU A 138 -10.35 -12.51 0.47
CA LEU A 138 -10.72 -11.88 -0.79
C LEU A 138 -10.80 -10.35 -0.67
N SER A 139 -11.25 -9.84 0.48
CA SER A 139 -11.27 -8.39 0.76
C SER A 139 -9.85 -7.84 0.78
N TYR A 140 -8.94 -8.53 1.47
CA TYR A 140 -7.53 -8.12 1.51
C TYR A 140 -6.90 -8.14 0.12
N PHE A 141 -7.08 -9.20 -0.66
CA PHE A 141 -6.51 -9.29 -2.01
C PHE A 141 -7.09 -8.27 -2.98
N ALA A 142 -8.37 -7.91 -2.82
CA ALA A 142 -8.96 -6.81 -3.58
C ALA A 142 -8.33 -5.45 -3.18
N GLU A 143 -8.11 -5.20 -1.89
CA GLU A 143 -7.42 -3.99 -1.41
C GLU A 143 -5.94 -3.95 -1.83
N ALA A 144 -5.25 -5.10 -1.77
CA ALA A 144 -3.87 -5.24 -2.22
C ALA A 144 -3.72 -5.14 -3.75
N GLY A 145 -4.83 -5.08 -4.48
CA GLY A 145 -4.83 -4.94 -5.93
C GLY A 145 -4.55 -6.22 -6.70
N LEU A 146 -4.58 -7.37 -6.04
CA LEU A 146 -4.43 -8.69 -6.67
C LEU A 146 -5.72 -9.11 -7.39
N LEU A 147 -6.89 -8.81 -6.80
CA LEU A 147 -8.21 -9.14 -7.33
C LEU A 147 -8.99 -7.88 -7.73
N PRO A 148 -10.05 -8.02 -8.55
CA PRO A 148 -10.94 -6.92 -8.85
C PRO A 148 -11.62 -6.41 -7.56
N SER A 149 -11.71 -5.10 -7.42
CA SER A 149 -12.58 -4.46 -6.44
C SER A 149 -13.66 -3.66 -7.17
N TYR A 150 -14.80 -3.46 -6.54
CA TYR A 150 -15.86 -2.59 -7.09
C TYR A 150 -15.47 -1.11 -7.12
N GLN A 151 -14.39 -0.77 -6.44
CA GLN A 151 -13.78 0.56 -6.53
C GLN A 151 -12.76 0.54 -7.68
N PHE A 152 -12.74 1.62 -8.48
CA PHE A 152 -11.63 1.83 -9.41
C PHE A 152 -10.32 1.72 -8.64
N PRO A 153 -9.27 1.11 -9.22
CA PRO A 153 -7.97 1.02 -8.58
C PRO A 153 -7.39 2.42 -8.42
N ILE A 154 -7.76 3.06 -7.33
CA ILE A 154 -7.17 4.30 -6.87
C ILE A 154 -6.22 3.87 -5.77
N ASP A 155 -4.93 4.04 -5.97
CA ASP A 155 -3.96 3.81 -4.92
C ASP A 155 -4.34 4.67 -3.71
N THR A 156 -4.64 4.01 -2.59
CA THR A 156 -5.04 4.70 -1.36
C THR A 156 -3.91 4.63 -0.36
N PHE A 157 -3.60 5.78 0.23
CA PHE A 157 -2.66 5.87 1.34
C PHE A 157 -3.41 5.88 2.67
N ALA A 158 -2.80 5.24 3.64
CA ALA A 158 -3.31 5.13 5.00
C ALA A 158 -2.66 6.18 5.89
N LEU A 159 -3.46 6.84 6.73
CA LEU A 159 -3.02 7.61 7.88
C LEU A 159 -3.43 6.86 9.15
N ASP A 160 -2.45 6.47 9.94
CA ASP A 160 -2.69 5.94 11.27
C ASP A 160 -2.94 7.11 12.23
N PRO A 161 -4.14 7.22 12.82
CA PRO A 161 -4.48 8.33 13.69
C PRO A 161 -3.80 8.28 15.07
N GLY A 162 -3.19 7.13 15.44
CA GLY A 162 -2.63 6.93 16.77
C GLY A 162 -3.64 6.93 17.92
N VAL A 163 -4.94 6.97 17.64
CA VAL A 163 -6.05 7.07 18.60
C VAL A 163 -6.92 5.81 18.53
N ALA A 164 -7.26 5.25 19.70
CA ALA A 164 -7.97 3.96 19.78
C ALA A 164 -9.37 3.99 19.13
N ASP A 165 -10.06 5.12 19.20
CA ASP A 165 -11.46 5.26 18.77
C ASP A 165 -11.61 5.80 17.34
N THR A 166 -10.51 6.06 16.68
CA THR A 166 -10.50 6.53 15.29
C THR A 166 -9.91 5.43 14.38
N PRO A 167 -10.64 4.96 13.38
CA PRO A 167 -10.10 3.99 12.42
C PRO A 167 -8.99 4.62 11.58
N THR A 168 -8.15 3.78 10.99
CA THR A 168 -7.18 4.21 9.99
C THR A 168 -7.90 4.93 8.85
N LEU A 169 -7.48 6.16 8.57
CA LEU A 169 -8.05 6.97 7.50
C LEU A 169 -7.39 6.59 6.17
N ARG A 170 -8.19 6.43 5.13
CA ARG A 170 -7.69 6.14 3.79
C ARG A 170 -8.14 7.21 2.80
N ARG A 171 -7.23 7.66 1.96
CA ARG A 171 -7.50 8.63 0.89
C ARG A 171 -6.81 8.19 -0.39
N PRO A 172 -7.39 8.49 -1.55
CA PRO A 172 -6.69 8.39 -2.83
C PRO A 172 -5.35 9.12 -2.78
N ALA A 173 -4.34 8.58 -3.46
CA ALA A 173 -2.97 9.08 -3.42
C ALA A 173 -2.87 10.60 -3.56
N TRP A 174 -3.54 11.16 -4.55
CA TRP A 174 -3.52 12.60 -4.84
C TRP A 174 -4.16 13.47 -3.75
N ILE A 175 -5.15 12.95 -2.97
CA ILE A 175 -5.71 13.64 -1.81
C ILE A 175 -4.81 13.45 -0.59
N ALA A 176 -4.33 12.22 -0.36
CA ALA A 176 -3.52 11.87 0.79
C ALA A 176 -2.25 12.70 0.88
N LEU A 177 -1.62 12.97 -0.24
CA LEU A 177 -0.42 13.79 -0.32
C LEU A 177 -0.62 15.22 0.18
N PHE A 178 -1.82 15.76 0.02
CA PHE A 178 -2.17 17.09 0.54
C PHE A 178 -2.73 17.03 1.96
N GLU A 179 -3.67 16.11 2.22
CA GLU A 179 -4.32 16.05 3.52
C GLU A 179 -3.42 15.47 4.60
N PHE A 180 -2.63 14.43 4.26
CA PHE A 180 -1.80 13.69 5.21
C PHE A 180 -0.34 14.15 5.25
N ALA A 181 0.02 15.21 4.52
CA ALA A 181 1.36 15.75 4.59
C ALA A 181 1.77 16.08 6.02
N PRO A 182 2.99 15.72 6.46
CA PRO A 182 3.47 16.04 7.80
C PRO A 182 3.33 17.53 8.13
N GLY A 183 2.73 17.83 9.28
CA GLY A 183 2.40 19.17 9.72
C GLY A 183 0.94 19.57 9.51
N ASN A 184 0.21 18.90 8.62
CA ASN A 184 -1.20 19.20 8.37
C ASN A 184 -2.11 18.65 9.47
N MET A 185 -3.27 19.33 9.63
CA MET A 185 -4.31 18.94 10.54
C MET A 185 -5.41 18.17 9.82
N VAL A 186 -5.73 16.98 10.32
CA VAL A 186 -6.80 16.11 9.83
C VAL A 186 -7.87 15.98 10.91
N TYR A 187 -9.13 16.10 10.52
CA TYR A 187 -10.26 15.99 11.43
C TYR A 187 -11.02 14.69 11.14
N ALA A 188 -11.13 13.83 12.13
CA ALA A 188 -11.84 12.56 12.01
C ALA A 188 -12.45 12.12 13.34
N ASN A 189 -13.67 11.60 13.33
CA ASN A 189 -14.40 11.09 14.51
C ASN A 189 -14.37 12.01 15.74
N GLY A 190 -14.43 13.33 15.53
CA GLY A 190 -14.37 14.31 16.62
C GLY A 190 -12.96 14.61 17.15
N HIS A 191 -11.93 13.97 16.61
CA HIS A 191 -10.54 14.22 16.95
C HIS A 191 -9.88 15.18 15.94
N LYS A 192 -9.00 16.03 16.47
CA LYS A 192 -8.09 16.85 15.69
C LYS A 192 -6.73 16.15 15.70
N LEU A 193 -6.32 15.66 14.55
CA LEU A 193 -5.12 14.87 14.36
C LEU A 193 -4.07 15.71 13.64
N LYS A 194 -2.85 15.73 14.13
CA LYS A 194 -1.72 16.34 13.45
C LYS A 194 -0.91 15.25 12.76
N SER A 195 -0.81 15.28 11.44
CA SER A 195 0.10 14.39 10.72
C SER A 195 1.54 14.72 11.11
N ILE A 196 2.28 13.73 11.61
CA ILE A 196 3.64 13.93 12.15
C ILE A 196 4.72 13.39 11.25
N ARG A 197 4.44 12.33 10.49
CA ARG A 197 5.42 11.76 9.56
C ARG A 197 4.80 10.97 8.43
N ALA A 198 5.55 10.85 7.33
CA ALA A 198 5.34 9.89 6.27
C ALA A 198 6.33 8.72 6.42
N PHE A 199 5.88 7.52 6.10
CA PHE A 199 6.73 6.34 5.96
C PHE A 199 6.99 6.08 4.49
N PHE A 200 8.24 5.75 4.18
CA PHE A 200 8.65 5.42 2.82
C PHE A 200 8.86 3.91 2.67
N GLU A 201 8.66 3.39 1.48
CA GLU A 201 8.94 1.99 1.17
C GLU A 201 10.41 1.64 1.50
N GLY A 202 10.63 0.54 2.22
CA GLY A 202 11.97 0.08 2.59
C GLY A 202 12.67 0.86 3.71
N GLY A 203 12.05 1.93 4.23
CA GLY A 203 12.60 2.70 5.35
C GLY A 203 12.50 1.97 6.70
N ALA A 204 13.37 2.33 7.64
CA ALA A 204 13.30 1.85 9.01
C ALA A 204 11.98 2.32 9.65
N ARG A 205 11.13 1.37 10.05
CA ARG A 205 9.79 1.62 10.59
C ARG A 205 9.75 1.20 12.06
N GLY A 206 9.38 2.11 12.94
CA GLY A 206 9.06 1.83 14.33
C GLY A 206 9.08 3.06 15.21
N PRO A 207 8.20 3.10 16.25
CA PRO A 207 8.30 4.08 17.30
C PRO A 207 9.57 3.79 18.09
N GLY A 208 10.50 4.74 18.11
CA GLY A 208 11.81 4.59 18.76
C GLY A 208 12.99 4.47 17.78
N ALA A 209 12.79 4.50 16.47
CA ALA A 209 13.84 4.87 15.56
C ALA A 209 14.34 6.27 15.99
N GLU A 210 15.55 6.32 16.53
CA GLU A 210 16.16 7.59 16.98
C GLU A 210 16.01 8.62 15.86
N ARG A 211 15.81 9.88 16.23
CA ARG A 211 15.90 11.00 15.28
C ARG A 211 17.29 10.97 14.67
N GLY A 212 17.45 10.31 13.54
CA GLY A 212 18.75 10.07 12.89
C GLY A 212 19.02 8.62 12.48
N ALA A 213 18.21 7.63 12.90
CA ALA A 213 18.23 6.32 12.26
C ALA A 213 17.79 6.49 10.81
N ASP A 214 18.54 5.89 9.91
CA ASP A 214 18.42 5.96 8.47
C ASP A 214 16.94 5.80 8.02
N GLN A 215 16.25 6.94 7.89
CA GLN A 215 14.89 7.04 7.36
C GLN A 215 14.91 7.05 5.84
N SER A 216 16.08 6.78 5.24
CA SER A 216 16.23 6.64 3.82
C SER A 216 15.39 5.44 3.38
N GLY A 217 14.13 5.72 3.09
CA GLY A 217 13.28 4.81 2.34
C GLY A 217 13.95 4.48 1.01
N ARG A 218 13.45 3.47 0.35
CA ARG A 218 13.88 3.15 -1.00
C ARG A 218 13.73 4.39 -1.88
N VAL A 219 14.85 4.98 -2.23
CA VAL A 219 14.92 6.09 -3.15
C VAL A 219 15.24 5.53 -4.52
N GLU A 220 14.44 5.87 -5.51
CA GLU A 220 14.61 5.40 -6.87
C GLU A 220 14.93 6.57 -7.80
N PRO A 221 15.91 6.42 -8.71
CA PRO A 221 16.22 7.46 -9.67
C PRO A 221 15.15 7.50 -10.78
N TYR A 222 14.58 8.67 -10.99
CA TYR A 222 13.63 8.94 -12.07
C TYR A 222 14.19 9.99 -13.04
N CYS A 223 13.89 9.78 -14.31
CA CYS A 223 14.19 10.70 -15.39
C CYS A 223 12.89 11.34 -15.90
N PHE A 224 12.86 12.67 -15.98
CA PHE A 224 11.68 13.44 -16.38
C PHE A 224 11.92 14.17 -17.69
N CYS A 225 10.98 14.05 -18.60
CA CYS A 225 10.99 14.80 -19.84
C CYS A 225 10.23 16.11 -19.67
N ASN A 226 10.94 17.25 -19.66
CA ASN A 226 10.34 18.57 -19.52
C ASN A 226 9.45 18.96 -20.70
N ARG A 227 9.52 18.23 -21.83
CA ARG A 227 8.75 18.56 -23.03
C ARG A 227 7.37 17.90 -23.06
N CYS A 228 7.26 16.64 -22.69
CA CYS A 228 6.02 15.88 -22.77
C CYS A 228 5.50 15.37 -21.43
N GLY A 229 6.20 15.68 -20.31
CA GLY A 229 5.80 15.24 -18.98
C GLY A 229 6.01 13.75 -18.70
N PHE A 230 6.69 13.03 -19.60
CA PHE A 230 6.93 11.59 -19.43
C PHE A 230 8.02 11.35 -18.39
N ALA A 231 7.80 10.38 -17.52
CA ALA A 231 8.78 9.95 -16.51
C ALA A 231 9.15 8.48 -16.74
N THR A 232 10.37 8.09 -16.41
CA THR A 232 10.87 6.72 -16.52
C THR A 232 11.91 6.43 -15.45
N ARG A 233 11.91 5.21 -14.93
CA ARG A 233 12.95 4.69 -14.00
C ARG A 233 14.26 4.37 -14.73
N SER A 234 14.21 4.17 -16.03
CA SER A 234 15.41 3.82 -16.77
C SER A 234 16.34 5.02 -16.95
N ASN A 235 17.65 4.81 -16.74
CA ASN A 235 18.68 5.83 -16.94
C ASN A 235 18.92 6.08 -18.46
N ARG A 236 17.93 6.65 -19.13
CA ARG A 236 17.97 6.96 -20.56
C ARG A 236 18.35 8.43 -20.76
N ASN A 237 19.06 8.70 -21.85
CA ASN A 237 19.39 10.06 -22.23
C ASN A 237 18.30 10.68 -23.12
N GLU A 238 17.45 9.87 -23.72
CA GLU A 238 16.36 10.30 -24.59
C GLU A 238 15.02 9.78 -24.08
N CYS A 239 14.01 10.61 -24.21
CA CYS A 239 12.65 10.28 -23.82
C CYS A 239 12.07 9.20 -24.75
N PRO A 240 11.61 8.05 -24.24
CA PRO A 240 11.07 6.99 -25.06
C PRO A 240 9.74 7.38 -25.74
N HIS A 241 9.04 8.39 -25.23
CA HIS A 241 7.77 8.86 -25.79
C HIS A 241 7.96 9.89 -26.92
N CYS A 242 8.84 10.88 -26.75
CA CYS A 242 8.97 11.96 -27.73
C CYS A 242 10.35 12.07 -28.39
N GLY A 243 11.31 11.19 -28.09
CA GLY A 243 12.66 11.15 -28.65
C GLY A 243 13.56 12.33 -28.29
N LYS A 244 13.15 13.19 -27.33
CA LYS A 244 13.93 14.36 -26.95
C LYS A 244 14.87 14.05 -25.78
N PRO A 245 16.00 14.78 -25.64
CA PRO A 245 16.89 14.61 -24.51
C PRO A 245 16.18 14.80 -23.18
N ILE A 246 16.46 13.92 -22.22
CA ILE A 246 16.00 14.04 -20.83
C ILE A 246 17.01 14.88 -20.08
N SER A 247 16.53 15.99 -19.51
CA SER A 247 17.37 16.96 -18.81
C SER A 247 17.21 16.92 -17.27
N LYS A 248 16.09 16.38 -16.77
CA LYS A 248 15.80 16.38 -15.34
C LYS A 248 15.92 14.95 -14.80
N ARG A 249 16.76 14.75 -13.79
CA ARG A 249 16.93 13.50 -13.08
C ARG A 249 16.81 13.78 -11.59
N GLU A 250 15.95 13.05 -10.92
CA GLU A 250 15.69 13.23 -9.49
C GLU A 250 15.59 11.88 -8.80
N GLU A 251 15.94 11.87 -7.54
CA GLU A 251 15.72 10.76 -6.65
C GLU A 251 14.33 10.90 -6.03
N VAL A 252 13.51 9.86 -6.16
CA VAL A 252 12.13 9.85 -5.71
C VAL A 252 11.97 8.83 -4.60
N ALA A 253 11.44 9.27 -3.47
CA ALA A 253 11.07 8.40 -2.36
C ALA A 253 9.59 8.00 -2.50
N LEU A 254 9.31 6.70 -2.46
CA LEU A 254 7.95 6.18 -2.53
C LEU A 254 7.32 6.16 -1.15
N ILE A 255 6.21 6.87 -0.97
CA ILE A 255 5.46 6.90 0.28
C ILE A 255 4.63 5.63 0.41
N ASP A 256 4.61 5.05 1.60
CA ASP A 256 3.81 3.87 1.93
C ASP A 256 2.60 4.22 2.80
N SER A 257 2.82 5.02 3.83
CA SER A 257 1.77 5.39 4.78
C SER A 257 2.14 6.64 5.58
N TYR A 258 1.19 7.13 6.36
CA TYR A 258 1.36 8.29 7.22
C TYR A 258 0.99 7.95 8.67
N GLU A 259 1.53 8.71 9.62
CA GLU A 259 1.19 8.64 11.03
C GLU A 259 0.78 10.02 11.53
N ALA A 260 -0.23 10.04 12.39
CA ALA A 260 -0.68 11.23 13.09
C ALA A 260 -0.66 11.02 14.60
N GLU A 261 -0.71 12.12 15.32
CA GLU A 261 -0.94 12.16 16.76
C GLU A 261 -2.16 13.03 17.08
N GLU A 262 -2.83 12.72 18.17
CA GLU A 262 -3.94 13.54 18.66
C GLU A 262 -3.40 14.89 19.13
N ASN A 263 -3.86 15.96 18.51
CA ASN A 263 -3.64 17.32 19.00
C ASN A 263 -4.84 17.72 19.87
N THR A 264 -4.67 17.70 21.18
CA THR A 264 -5.71 17.99 22.14
C THR A 264 -6.12 19.45 22.07
N GLN A 265 -7.22 19.77 21.49
CA GLN A 265 -8.22 20.81 21.68
C GLN A 265 -8.73 21.38 20.37
N ILE A 266 -10.00 21.09 20.10
CA ILE A 266 -10.79 21.91 19.16
C ILE A 266 -11.21 23.13 19.97
N THR A 267 -10.55 24.25 19.79
CA THR A 267 -11.05 25.54 20.26
C THR A 267 -11.85 26.18 19.13
N SER A 268 -13.06 26.65 19.43
CA SER A 268 -13.96 27.27 18.48
C SER A 268 -13.44 28.60 17.87
N ALA A 269 -12.26 29.06 18.29
CA ALA A 269 -11.64 30.31 17.88
C ALA A 269 -10.50 30.13 16.86
N GLU A 270 -10.05 28.91 16.61
CA GLU A 270 -8.90 28.70 15.71
C GLU A 270 -9.30 27.96 14.44
N ASP A 271 -9.70 28.72 13.44
CA ASP A 271 -9.66 28.26 12.03
C ASP A 271 -8.21 28.37 11.48
N SER A 272 -7.25 27.95 12.31
CA SER A 272 -5.84 27.88 11.90
C SER A 272 -5.57 26.61 11.10
N ARG A 273 -6.26 26.48 9.97
CA ARG A 273 -5.84 25.56 8.92
C ARG A 273 -4.59 26.16 8.26
N GLN A 274 -3.44 25.96 8.88
CA GLN A 274 -2.18 26.12 8.18
C GLN A 274 -2.17 25.07 7.05
N ARG A 275 -2.56 25.49 5.88
CA ARG A 275 -2.38 24.69 4.67
C ARG A 275 -0.95 24.91 4.22
N LEU A 276 -0.12 23.90 4.39
CA LEU A 276 1.16 23.86 3.71
C LEU A 276 0.89 23.86 2.20
N THR A 277 1.56 24.71 1.47
CA THR A 277 1.44 24.79 0.01
C THR A 277 2.47 23.82 -0.58
N PHE A 278 2.01 22.88 -1.40
CA PHE A 278 2.86 21.93 -2.09
C PHE A 278 2.81 22.20 -3.59
N LYS A 279 3.95 22.08 -4.25
CA LYS A 279 4.01 22.08 -5.69
C LYS A 279 3.67 20.67 -6.18
N ARG A 280 2.66 20.56 -7.04
CA ARG A 280 2.24 19.32 -7.67
C ARG A 280 2.74 19.31 -9.11
N GLU A 281 3.47 18.26 -9.46
CA GLU A 281 3.81 17.94 -10.84
C GLU A 281 3.23 16.55 -11.16
N GLU A 282 2.56 16.42 -12.29
CA GLU A 282 2.00 15.17 -12.78
C GLU A 282 2.83 14.70 -13.97
N HIS A 283 3.23 13.42 -13.93
CA HIS A 283 4.03 12.80 -14.96
C HIS A 283 3.38 11.49 -15.42
N LEU A 284 3.50 11.20 -16.72
CA LEU A 284 3.09 9.93 -17.29
C LEU A 284 4.28 8.99 -17.26
N LEU A 285 4.11 7.82 -16.66
CA LEU A 285 5.13 6.76 -16.69
C LEU A 285 4.99 5.88 -17.92
N ASP A 286 6.07 5.14 -18.24
CA ASP A 286 6.06 4.07 -19.24
C ASP A 286 4.96 3.05 -18.86
N GLU A 287 4.15 2.64 -19.84
CA GLU A 287 3.06 1.66 -19.65
C GLU A 287 3.52 0.37 -18.99
N ARG A 288 4.80 0.02 -19.12
CA ARG A 288 5.41 -1.16 -18.50
C ARG A 288 5.68 -1.01 -17.01
N GLU A 289 5.71 0.21 -16.51
CA GLU A 289 6.02 0.53 -15.09
C GLU A 289 4.78 0.96 -14.29
N GLY A 290 3.63 1.13 -14.96
CA GLY A 290 2.38 1.58 -14.36
C GLY A 290 2.28 3.10 -14.21
N GLU A 291 1.10 3.60 -13.86
CA GLU A 291 0.91 5.01 -13.51
C GLU A 291 1.48 5.27 -12.12
N VAL A 292 2.51 6.10 -12.03
CA VAL A 292 2.96 6.69 -10.78
C VAL A 292 2.71 8.18 -10.85
N THR A 293 1.94 8.68 -9.92
CA THR A 293 1.77 10.12 -9.72
C THR A 293 2.90 10.57 -8.78
N LEU A 294 3.82 11.36 -9.29
CA LEU A 294 4.94 11.91 -8.54
C LEU A 294 4.57 13.30 -8.02
N PHE A 295 4.92 13.56 -6.77
CA PHE A 295 4.69 14.84 -6.13
C PHE A 295 6.02 15.39 -5.65
N HIS A 296 6.22 16.65 -5.92
CA HIS A 296 7.37 17.41 -5.42
C HIS A 296 6.91 18.25 -4.22
N TYR A 297 7.55 18.05 -3.06
CA TYR A 297 7.31 18.87 -1.88
C TYR A 297 8.33 20.00 -1.84
N GLU A 298 7.89 21.20 -2.07
CA GLU A 298 8.68 22.42 -1.82
C GLU A 298 8.06 23.12 -0.61
N PHE A 299 8.80 23.16 0.51
CA PHE A 299 8.40 23.98 1.65
C PHE A 299 8.72 25.45 1.30
N VAL A 300 7.68 26.27 1.27
CA VAL A 300 7.81 27.73 1.13
C VAL A 300 7.67 28.38 2.50
#